data_3905f2f3a902fc54e988b4d794b6e7f9
#
_entry.id   3905f2f3a902fc54e988b4d794b6e7f9
#
_cell.length_a   1.000
_cell.length_b   1.000
_cell.length_c   1.000
_cell.angle_alpha   90.00
_cell.angle_beta   90.00
_cell.angle_gamma   90.00
#
_symmetry.space_group_name_H-M   'P 1'
#
loop_
_entity.id
_entity.type
_entity.pdbx_description
1 polymer ?
#
loop_
_entity_poly.entity_id
_entity_poly.type
_entity_poly.pdbx_seq_one_letter_code
_entity_poly.pdbx_strand_id
1 'polypeptide(L)'
;MKKGHAVHINLALLKYFKGLIIYFRRSSLIELDTRGLLCPLPVLKLRKLIKNINKKEKIKLITDDPAAIVDVPHFCKEQSYRIIEIHKENSWDVFIIEL
;
A
#
# COMPACT_ATOMS: atom_id res chain seq x y z
N MET A 1 20.01 0.61 18.06
CA MET A 1 20.18 0.45 18.25
C MET A 1 19.86 0.52 18.54
N LYS A 2 19.95 0.73 18.22
CA LYS A 2 19.97 0.71 18.36
C LYS A 2 19.43 0.70 18.34
N LYS A 3 19.40 0.63 17.97
CA LYS A 3 19.20 0.55 17.90
C LYS A 3 18.62 0.55 17.70
N GLY A 4 18.64 0.55 17.75
CA GLY A 4 18.49 0.35 17.45
C GLY A 4 17.99 0.46 17.32
N HIS A 5 17.92 0.44 16.61
CA HIS A 5 17.89 0.49 16.41
C HIS A 5 17.64 0.66 16.02
N ALA A 6 17.66 0.52 15.64
CA ALA A 6 17.81 0.59 15.19
C ALA A 6 17.64 0.82 14.93
N VAL A 7 17.74 0.99 14.76
CA VAL A 7 17.90 1.20 14.44
C VAL A 7 18.00 1.44 14.40
N HIS A 8 18.33 1.66 14.15
CA HIS A 8 18.70 1.98 14.10
C HIS A 8 19.01 2.37 13.67
N ILE A 9 19.41 2.44 13.18
CA ILE A 9 19.87 3.01 12.81
C ILE A 9 20.22 3.46 13.05
N ASN A 10 20.56 3.66 13.19
CA ASN A 10 20.88 4.30 13.48
C ASN A 10 20.46 5.10 13.65
N LEU A 11 19.97 5.34 13.66
CA LEU A 11 19.48 6.25 13.84
C LEU A 11 20.01 7.40 14.13
N ALA A 12 20.77 7.28 14.45
CA ALA A 12 21.40 8.38 14.92
C ALA A 12 21.67 9.32 13.89
N LEU A 13 22.43 8.95 12.99
CA LEU A 13 22.73 9.82 11.98
C LEU A 13 21.55 10.40 11.40
N LEU A 14 20.46 9.87 11.73
CA LEU A 14 19.32 10.37 11.16
C LEU A 14 18.98 11.66 11.71
N LYS A 15 19.49 12.01 12.82
CA LYS A 15 19.13 13.14 13.42
C LYS A 15 19.30 14.33 12.71
N TYR A 16 20.37 14.55 12.15
CA TYR A 16 20.55 15.79 11.58
C TYR A 16 19.88 15.83 10.29
N PHE A 17 19.29 14.79 9.91
CA PHE A 17 18.60 14.81 8.73
C PHE A 17 17.20 14.74 9.15
N LYS A 18 16.84 15.25 10.27
CA LYS A 18 15.55 15.21 10.72
C LYS A 18 14.54 15.40 9.72
N GLY A 19 14.63 16.35 8.93
CA GLY A 19 13.64 16.62 7.94
C GLY A 19 13.48 15.45 7.02
N LEU A 20 14.57 14.87 6.61
CA LEU A 20 14.50 13.78 5.69
C LEU A 20 13.83 12.58 6.31
N ILE A 21 14.09 12.37 7.55
CA ILE A 21 13.54 11.25 8.21
C ILE A 21 12.06 11.37 8.28
N ILE A 22 11.56 12.55 8.47
CA ILE A 22 10.15 12.75 8.55
C ILE A 22 9.50 12.41 7.24
N TYR A 23 10.14 12.72 6.13
CA TYR A 23 9.59 12.39 4.87
C TYR A 23 9.44 10.90 4.74
N PHE A 24 10.43 10.14 5.10
CA PHE A 24 10.33 8.73 4.99
C PHE A 24 9.15 8.20 5.71
N ARG A 25 8.90 8.69 6.87
CA ARG A 25 7.83 8.17 7.62
C ARG A 25 6.50 8.38 6.98
N ARG A 26 6.38 9.35 6.12
CA ARG A 26 5.12 9.58 5.52
C ARG A 26 4.89 8.77 4.27
N SER A 27 5.90 8.05 3.86
CA SER A 27 5.81 7.29 2.64
C SER A 27 5.51 5.84 2.87
N SER A 28 4.76 5.54 3.88
CA SER A 28 4.46 4.16 4.20
C SER A 28 3.64 3.52 3.08
N LEU A 29 4.03 2.33 2.69
CA LEU A 29 3.35 1.60 1.64
C LEU A 29 3.10 0.19 2.15
N ILE A 30 1.85 -0.20 2.22
CA ILE A 30 1.47 -1.53 2.71
C ILE A 30 1.15 -2.40 1.52
N GLU A 31 1.73 -3.57 1.48
CA GLU A 31 1.49 -4.48 0.38
C GLU A 31 0.39 -5.46 0.73
N LEU A 32 -0.56 -5.63 -0.15
CA LEU A 32 -1.64 -6.60 0.01
C LEU A 32 -1.61 -7.52 -1.20
N ASP A 33 -1.23 -8.76 -0.98
CA ASP A 33 -1.12 -9.75 -2.04
C ASP A 33 -2.40 -10.57 -2.10
N THR A 34 -3.16 -10.41 -3.16
CA THR A 34 -4.40 -11.16 -3.33
C THR A 34 -4.32 -12.11 -4.52
N ARG A 35 -3.09 -12.50 -4.92
CA ARG A 35 -2.95 -13.45 -6.02
C ARG A 35 -3.59 -14.76 -5.61
N GLY A 36 -4.21 -15.42 -6.56
CA GLY A 36 -4.93 -16.66 -6.30
C GLY A 36 -6.36 -16.47 -5.86
N LEU A 37 -6.79 -15.23 -5.61
CA LEU A 37 -8.16 -14.96 -5.19
C LEU A 37 -8.94 -14.38 -6.35
N LEU A 38 -10.17 -14.82 -6.49
CA LEU A 38 -11.05 -14.34 -7.56
C LEU A 38 -12.08 -13.38 -7.00
N CYS A 39 -12.65 -12.56 -7.90
CA CYS A 39 -13.71 -11.64 -7.56
C CYS A 39 -14.81 -12.37 -6.78
N PRO A 40 -15.28 -11.78 -5.68
CA PRO A 40 -15.01 -10.43 -5.18
C PRO A 40 -13.95 -10.39 -4.08
N LEU A 41 -13.18 -11.45 -3.91
CA LEU A 41 -12.25 -11.54 -2.79
C LEU A 41 -11.15 -10.48 -2.73
N PRO A 42 -10.53 -10.09 -3.85
CA PRO A 42 -9.51 -9.05 -3.77
C PRO A 42 -10.05 -7.75 -3.15
N VAL A 43 -11.25 -7.32 -3.58
CA VAL A 43 -11.84 -6.10 -3.05
C VAL A 43 -12.25 -6.27 -1.59
N LEU A 44 -12.74 -7.44 -1.21
CA LEU A 44 -13.12 -7.69 0.18
C LEU A 44 -11.90 -7.67 1.09
N LYS A 45 -10.78 -8.23 0.63
CA LYS A 45 -9.55 -8.21 1.41
C LYS A 45 -9.05 -6.77 1.54
N LEU A 46 -9.14 -6.00 0.46
CA LEU A 46 -8.72 -4.62 0.47
C LEU A 46 -9.57 -3.83 1.48
N ARG A 47 -10.87 -4.03 1.44
CA ARG A 47 -11.78 -3.34 2.36
C ARG A 47 -11.44 -3.67 3.81
N LYS A 48 -11.15 -4.92 4.08
CA LYS A 48 -10.85 -5.34 5.43
C LYS A 48 -9.54 -4.72 5.92
N LEU A 49 -8.54 -4.68 5.04
CA LEU A 49 -7.26 -4.08 5.39
C LEU A 49 -7.45 -2.60 5.73
N ILE A 50 -8.20 -1.89 4.90
CA ILE A 50 -8.38 -0.46 5.08
C ILE A 50 -9.02 -0.14 6.43
N LYS A 51 -9.89 -1.01 6.91
CA LYS A 51 -10.53 -0.77 8.19
C LYS A 51 -9.55 -0.86 9.35
N ASN A 52 -8.42 -1.48 9.14
CA ASN A 52 -7.46 -1.72 10.20
C ASN A 52 -6.18 -0.91 10.11
N ILE A 53 -6.10 0.02 9.19
CA ILE A 53 -4.90 0.81 9.03
C ILE A 53 -5.19 2.30 9.09
N ASN A 54 -4.12 3.08 9.16
CA ASN A 54 -4.22 4.51 9.22
C ASN A 54 -4.58 5.03 7.83
N LYS A 55 -5.46 6.00 7.75
CA LYS A 55 -5.91 6.49 6.46
C LYS A 55 -4.88 7.24 5.66
N LYS A 56 -3.71 7.47 6.20
CA LYS A 56 -2.68 8.16 5.45
C LYS A 56 -1.73 7.20 4.76
N GLU A 57 -2.02 5.92 4.82
CA GLU A 57 -1.17 4.92 4.20
C GLU A 57 -1.49 4.78 2.73
N LYS A 58 -0.55 4.22 1.99
CA LYS A 58 -0.78 3.83 0.61
C LYS A 58 -0.75 2.32 0.57
N ILE A 59 -1.50 1.74 -0.34
CA ILE A 59 -1.59 0.29 -0.46
C ILE A 59 -1.14 -0.13 -1.84
N LYS A 60 -0.26 -1.12 -1.89
CA LYS A 60 0.13 -1.76 -3.12
C LYS A 60 -0.66 -3.07 -3.19
N LEU A 61 -1.70 -3.08 -4.00
CA LEU A 61 -2.55 -4.25 -4.15
C LEU A 61 -2.08 -5.06 -5.34
N ILE A 62 -1.82 -6.33 -5.13
CA ILE A 62 -1.40 -7.24 -6.20
C ILE A 62 -2.52 -8.24 -6.43
N THR A 63 -2.93 -8.41 -7.67
CA THR A 63 -4.01 -9.32 -8.00
C THR A 63 -3.75 -9.97 -9.35
N ASP A 64 -4.20 -11.19 -9.53
CA ASP A 64 -4.13 -11.86 -10.81
C ASP A 64 -5.51 -12.18 -11.35
N ASP A 65 -6.56 -11.57 -10.76
CA ASP A 65 -7.92 -11.76 -11.22
C ASP A 65 -8.24 -10.75 -12.32
N PRO A 66 -8.62 -11.18 -13.51
CA PRO A 66 -8.94 -10.25 -14.60
C PRO A 66 -10.05 -9.27 -14.24
N ALA A 67 -11.01 -9.67 -13.40
CA ALA A 67 -12.10 -8.79 -13.04
C ALA A 67 -11.67 -7.64 -12.15
N ALA A 68 -10.51 -7.75 -11.50
CA ALA A 68 -10.06 -6.70 -10.61
C ALA A 68 -9.78 -5.39 -11.35
N ILE A 69 -9.51 -5.46 -12.63
CA ILE A 69 -9.23 -4.28 -13.43
C ILE A 69 -10.46 -3.36 -13.44
N VAL A 70 -11.64 -3.93 -13.24
CA VAL A 70 -12.89 -3.17 -13.19
C VAL A 70 -13.31 -2.96 -11.74
N ASP A 71 -13.22 -4.00 -10.92
CA ASP A 71 -13.72 -3.97 -9.55
C ASP A 71 -12.93 -3.04 -8.63
N VAL A 72 -11.61 -3.03 -8.75
CA VAL A 72 -10.80 -2.22 -7.86
C VAL A 72 -11.00 -0.73 -8.11
N PRO A 73 -10.96 -0.25 -9.38
CA PRO A 73 -11.25 1.16 -9.62
C PRO A 73 -12.64 1.56 -9.17
N HIS A 74 -13.63 0.68 -9.36
CA HIS A 74 -15.00 0.98 -8.96
C HIS A 74 -15.08 1.14 -7.43
N PHE A 75 -14.48 0.23 -6.71
CA PHE A 75 -14.45 0.31 -5.25
C PHE A 75 -13.76 1.60 -4.79
N CYS A 76 -12.61 1.92 -5.38
CA CYS A 76 -11.87 3.11 -4.99
C CYS A 76 -12.67 4.36 -5.26
N LYS A 77 -13.39 4.39 -6.38
CA LYS A 77 -14.19 5.55 -6.71
C LYS A 77 -15.32 5.72 -5.70
N GLU A 78 -15.98 4.64 -5.34
CA GLU A 78 -17.06 4.70 -4.37
C GLU A 78 -16.61 5.18 -3.01
N GLN A 79 -15.38 4.86 -2.63
CA GLN A 79 -14.84 5.21 -1.33
C GLN A 79 -14.04 6.51 -1.35
N SER A 80 -13.92 7.13 -2.50
CA SER A 80 -13.14 8.35 -2.68
C SER A 80 -11.65 8.14 -2.44
N TYR A 81 -11.15 6.97 -2.73
CA TYR A 81 -9.73 6.68 -2.69
C TYR A 81 -9.16 6.93 -4.07
N ARG A 82 -7.90 7.29 -4.14
CA ARG A 82 -7.28 7.62 -5.41
C ARG A 82 -6.33 6.52 -5.84
N ILE A 83 -6.42 6.09 -7.09
CA ILE A 83 -5.46 5.16 -7.64
C ILE A 83 -4.37 5.98 -8.29
N ILE A 84 -3.17 5.87 -7.75
CA ILE A 84 -2.03 6.62 -8.25
C ILE A 84 -1.43 5.96 -9.47
N GLU A 85 -1.42 4.65 -9.48
CA GLU A 85 -0.75 3.91 -10.54
C GLU A 85 -1.36 2.54 -10.72
N ILE A 86 -1.41 2.06 -11.96
CA ILE A 86 -1.80 0.69 -12.28
C ILE A 86 -0.76 0.20 -13.27
N HIS A 87 -0.13 -0.92 -12.98
CA HIS A 87 0.83 -1.50 -13.90
C HIS A 87 0.88 -3.02 -13.76
N LYS A 88 1.54 -3.67 -14.68
CA LYS A 88 1.70 -5.10 -14.62
C LYS A 88 3.08 -5.45 -14.14
N GLU A 89 3.17 -6.48 -13.30
CA GLU A 89 4.45 -7.05 -12.90
C GLU A 89 4.34 -8.53 -13.22
N ASN A 90 5.13 -9.01 -14.15
CA ASN A 90 5.03 -10.39 -14.62
C ASN A 90 3.64 -10.60 -15.20
N SER A 91 2.84 -11.46 -14.61
CA SER A 91 1.51 -11.74 -15.13
C SER A 91 0.39 -11.23 -14.23
N TRP A 92 0.70 -10.43 -13.24
CA TRP A 92 -0.34 -9.92 -12.37
C TRP A 92 -0.40 -8.40 -12.42
N ASP A 93 -1.51 -7.86 -11.94
CA ASP A 93 -1.75 -6.42 -11.94
C ASP A 93 -1.42 -5.84 -10.58
N VAL A 94 -0.87 -4.65 -10.59
CA VAL A 94 -0.52 -3.94 -9.37
C VAL A 94 -1.22 -2.59 -9.37
N PHE A 95 -1.91 -2.29 -8.26
CA PHE A 95 -2.58 -1.02 -8.09
C PHE A 95 -1.95 -0.31 -6.89
N ILE A 96 -1.56 0.94 -7.08
CA ILE A 96 -1.08 1.75 -5.96
C ILE A 96 -2.23 2.68 -5.58
N ILE A 97 -2.76 2.51 -4.39
CA ILE A 97 -3.96 3.19 -3.93
C ILE A 97 -3.61 4.12 -2.77
N GLU A 98 -4.07 5.34 -2.87
CA GLU A 98 -3.86 6.32 -1.83
C GLU A 98 -5.19 6.55 -1.11
N LEU A 99 -5.19 6.38 0.18
CA LEU A 99 -6.41 6.53 0.98
C LEU A 99 -6.70 7.96 1.39
#